data_5a09a66f656e332d53ae2b0b1fbe4734
#
_entry.id   5a09a66f656e332d53ae2b0b1fbe4734
#
_cell.length_a   1.000
_cell.length_b   1.000
_cell.length_c   1.000
_cell.angle_alpha   90.00
_cell.angle_beta   90.00
_cell.angle_gamma   90.00
#
_symmetry.space_group_name_H-M   'P 1'
#
loop_
_entity.id
_entity.type
_entity.pdbx_description
1 polymer ?
#
loop_
_entity_poly.entity_id
_entity_poly.type
_entity_poly.pdbx_seq_one_letter_code
_entity_poly.pdbx_strand_id
1 'polypeptide(L)'
;ESDFVPFWYNTIAPNGNQVINGIEFDKIGNRAAYWMHKSHPQEINFDSDVTLVRVPASEIIHHFIPDLGRIGQQRGVPTGVQSLVPLRVWATFDDNESEKAASQAGYLMMVRRATPSAEQLEQKANLLREENRNKNSVTSTDVDVNQYNVGEISLEPNTVQVLGDDEDVTFAPSYDSRGGDSFRYNAGLRASSGLGVSYAQMTGDWSKTNDRVLRFAANNDRRIIKQRLALFTIPQVCQGIWKWLIDAAVLDGLIKVTDYRRNRRKYLRCDWIPEAWAYIHPVQDVQSKILLKDNGYIDKDTQVREMNGNPLQIDQQRAAIMKREKELGLDVISLMNDVNKTKVIK
;
A
#
# COMPACT_ATOMS: atom_id res chain seq x y z
N GLU A 1 1.09 13.26 15.20
CA GLU A 1 -0.14 12.68 14.63
C GLU A 1 -1.16 13.75 14.33
N SER A 2 -1.95 13.57 13.27
CA SER A 2 -2.93 14.57 12.80
C SER A 2 -4.08 14.76 13.80
N ASP A 3 -4.35 13.74 14.59
CA ASP A 3 -5.49 13.69 15.53
C ASP A 3 -5.32 14.59 16.74
N PHE A 4 -4.07 14.93 17.09
CA PHE A 4 -3.83 15.94 18.11
C PHE A 4 -4.33 17.34 17.71
N VAL A 5 -4.43 17.65 16.42
CA VAL A 5 -4.89 18.94 15.92
C VAL A 5 -6.32 18.80 15.43
N PRO A 6 -7.33 19.31 16.16
CA PRO A 6 -8.73 19.13 15.83
C PRO A 6 -9.09 19.86 14.53
N PHE A 7 -9.62 19.13 13.55
CA PHE A 7 -10.05 19.68 12.25
C PHE A 7 -11.29 20.56 12.33
N TRP A 8 -12.09 20.40 13.39
CA TRP A 8 -13.31 21.16 13.64
C TRP A 8 -13.06 22.50 14.34
N TYR A 9 -11.86 22.75 14.87
CA TYR A 9 -11.54 23.96 15.64
C TYR A 9 -11.28 25.14 14.71
N ASN A 10 -12.32 25.96 14.52
CA ASN A 10 -12.28 27.18 13.72
C ASN A 10 -12.73 28.34 14.60
N THR A 11 -11.83 29.31 14.86
CA THR A 11 -12.10 30.43 15.73
C THR A 11 -11.14 31.60 15.44
N ILE A 12 -11.32 32.69 16.18
CA ILE A 12 -10.37 33.80 16.22
C ILE A 12 -9.59 33.67 17.53
N ALA A 13 -8.28 33.53 17.45
CA ALA A 13 -7.43 33.47 18.63
C ALA A 13 -7.42 34.79 19.42
N PRO A 14 -7.08 34.80 20.73
CA PRO A 14 -7.03 36.01 21.56
C PRO A 14 -6.12 37.12 21.03
N ASN A 15 -5.14 36.78 20.20
CA ASN A 15 -4.22 37.72 19.54
C ASN A 15 -4.79 38.29 18.22
N GLY A 16 -6.03 37.95 17.86
CA GLY A 16 -6.71 38.38 16.63
C GLY A 16 -6.35 37.58 15.37
N ASN A 17 -5.54 36.52 15.50
CA ASN A 17 -5.22 35.64 14.40
C ASN A 17 -6.38 34.68 14.09
N GLN A 18 -6.52 34.31 12.82
CA GLN A 18 -7.53 33.34 12.38
C GLN A 18 -7.03 31.92 12.61
N VAL A 19 -7.86 31.09 13.25
CA VAL A 19 -7.61 29.66 13.41
C VAL A 19 -8.53 28.91 12.46
N ILE A 20 -7.94 28.08 11.59
CA ILE A 20 -8.67 27.26 10.62
C ILE A 20 -8.18 25.82 10.76
N ASN A 21 -9.09 24.90 11.02
CA ASN A 21 -8.79 23.47 11.22
C ASN A 21 -7.71 23.24 12.30
N GLY A 22 -7.74 24.02 13.38
CA GLY A 22 -6.76 23.94 14.46
C GLY A 22 -5.38 24.57 14.16
N ILE A 23 -5.20 25.20 13.01
CA ILE A 23 -3.98 25.90 12.62
C ILE A 23 -4.22 27.42 12.67
N GLU A 24 -3.41 28.11 13.44
CA GLU A 24 -3.46 29.56 13.57
C GLU A 24 -2.60 30.24 12.50
N PHE A 25 -3.19 31.20 11.79
CA PHE A 25 -2.53 31.98 10.75
C PHE A 25 -2.38 33.43 11.17
N ASP A 26 -1.22 34.00 10.89
CA ASP A 26 -0.98 35.43 11.07
C ASP A 26 -1.70 36.26 9.99
N LYS A 27 -1.63 37.58 10.09
CA LYS A 27 -2.26 38.52 9.14
C LYS A 27 -1.71 38.40 7.70
N ILE A 28 -0.55 37.77 7.50
CA ILE A 28 0.13 37.59 6.22
C ILE A 28 -0.18 36.19 5.65
N GLY A 29 -0.82 35.32 6.44
CA GLY A 29 -1.15 33.95 6.03
C GLY A 29 -0.08 32.91 6.38
N ASN A 30 0.94 33.26 7.18
CA ASN A 30 1.90 32.28 7.68
C ASN A 30 1.31 31.52 8.88
N ARG A 31 1.74 30.28 9.07
CA ARG A 31 1.38 29.47 10.23
C ARG A 31 2.07 30.03 11.46
N ALA A 32 1.31 30.51 12.43
CA ALA A 32 1.80 31.09 13.66
C ALA A 32 1.86 30.07 14.82
N ALA A 33 0.82 29.24 14.94
CA ALA A 33 0.72 28.23 15.97
C ALA A 33 -0.25 27.09 15.58
N TYR A 34 -0.28 26.06 16.41
CA TYR A 34 -1.21 24.95 16.32
C TYR A 34 -1.95 24.79 17.64
N TRP A 35 -3.24 24.57 17.57
CA TRP A 35 -4.08 24.26 18.72
C TRP A 35 -4.22 22.75 18.82
N MET A 36 -3.63 22.17 19.86
CA MET A 36 -3.48 20.73 19.97
C MET A 36 -4.11 20.21 21.26
N HIS A 37 -4.62 18.99 21.21
CA HIS A 37 -4.99 18.25 22.41
C HIS A 37 -3.75 17.96 23.26
N LYS A 38 -3.91 18.00 24.58
CA LYS A 38 -2.85 17.75 25.54
C LYS A 38 -2.48 16.27 25.63
N SER A 39 -3.48 15.40 25.46
CA SER A 39 -3.37 13.95 25.37
C SER A 39 -4.04 13.46 24.08
N HIS A 40 -3.75 12.23 23.66
CA HIS A 40 -4.35 11.68 22.46
C HIS A 40 -5.86 11.55 22.63
N PRO A 41 -6.70 12.03 21.67
CA PRO A 41 -8.17 12.03 21.82
C PRO A 41 -8.82 10.64 21.93
N GLN A 42 -8.07 9.58 21.58
CA GLN A 42 -8.50 8.19 21.76
C GLN A 42 -8.00 7.55 23.06
N GLU A 43 -7.16 8.23 23.85
CA GLU A 43 -6.86 7.77 25.19
C GLU A 43 -8.11 7.93 26.06
N ILE A 44 -8.65 6.79 26.52
CA ILE A 44 -9.81 6.73 27.41
C ILE A 44 -9.35 7.14 28.83
N ASN A 45 -9.12 8.41 29.03
CA ASN A 45 -9.06 8.98 30.36
C ASN A 45 -10.35 9.71 30.61
N PHE A 46 -11.13 9.24 31.58
CA PHE A 46 -12.40 9.82 31.99
C PHE A 46 -12.30 11.27 32.47
N ASP A 47 -11.09 11.79 32.64
CA ASP A 47 -10.76 13.13 33.10
C ASP A 47 -10.02 13.92 32.01
N SER A 48 -10.27 13.60 30.74
CA SER A 48 -9.65 14.31 29.62
C SER A 48 -10.19 15.74 29.54
N ASP A 49 -9.46 16.64 30.13
CA ASP A 49 -9.58 18.06 29.92
C ASP A 49 -9.49 18.32 28.40
N VAL A 50 -10.60 18.66 27.79
CA VAL A 50 -10.73 18.96 26.34
C VAL A 50 -10.00 20.27 26.00
N THR A 51 -9.21 20.81 26.94
CA THR A 51 -8.49 22.06 26.76
C THR A 51 -7.40 21.91 25.70
N LEU A 52 -7.52 22.74 24.67
CA LEU A 52 -6.54 22.82 23.60
C LEU A 52 -5.36 23.69 24.07
N VAL A 53 -4.14 23.23 23.83
CA VAL A 53 -2.92 23.96 24.09
C VAL A 53 -2.43 24.59 22.80
N ARG A 54 -2.06 25.87 22.89
CA ARG A 54 -1.46 26.59 21.76
C ARG A 54 0.04 26.31 21.70
N VAL A 55 0.51 25.65 20.64
CA VAL A 55 1.92 25.32 20.40
C VAL A 55 2.44 26.17 19.24
N PRO A 56 3.56 26.90 19.41
CA PRO A 56 4.15 27.70 18.32
C PRO A 56 4.50 26.86 17.11
N ALA A 57 4.30 27.40 15.91
CA ALA A 57 4.63 26.71 14.65
C ALA A 57 6.12 26.38 14.49
N SER A 58 7.01 27.09 15.22
CA SER A 58 8.45 26.81 15.25
C SER A 58 8.81 25.47 15.93
N GLU A 59 7.93 24.96 16.78
CA GLU A 59 8.11 23.70 17.51
C GLU A 59 7.44 22.51 16.84
N ILE A 60 6.78 22.75 15.68
CA ILE A 60 6.03 21.71 14.96
C ILE A 60 6.56 21.55 13.55
N ILE A 61 6.80 20.33 13.17
CA ILE A 61 7.07 19.94 11.79
C ILE A 61 5.75 19.49 11.15
N HIS A 62 5.20 20.36 10.30
CA HIS A 62 3.99 20.04 9.56
C HIS A 62 4.36 19.48 8.18
N HIS A 63 4.42 18.16 8.08
CA HIS A 63 4.73 17.47 6.83
C HIS A 63 3.47 17.02 6.10
N PHE A 64 3.29 17.49 4.88
CA PHE A 64 2.31 16.97 3.94
C PHE A 64 2.74 17.27 2.50
N ILE A 65 2.24 16.49 1.57
CA ILE A 65 2.44 16.71 0.13
C ILE A 65 1.19 17.45 -0.36
N PRO A 66 1.32 18.72 -0.80
CA PRO A 66 0.19 19.47 -1.31
C PRO A 66 -0.30 18.86 -2.63
N ASP A 67 -1.60 18.87 -2.84
CA ASP A 67 -2.18 18.56 -4.13
C ASP A 67 -2.00 19.78 -5.05
N LEU A 68 -1.34 19.57 -6.18
CA LEU A 68 -0.98 20.63 -7.12
C LEU A 68 -2.19 21.41 -7.68
N GLY A 69 -3.39 20.82 -7.59
CA GLY A 69 -4.64 21.45 -8.01
C GLY A 69 -5.33 22.29 -6.92
N ARG A 70 -4.89 22.23 -5.65
CA ARG A 70 -5.56 22.89 -4.52
C ARG A 70 -4.73 24.05 -3.96
N ILE A 71 -5.03 25.24 -4.43
CA ILE A 71 -4.44 26.47 -3.87
C ILE A 71 -5.02 26.69 -2.46
N GLY A 72 -4.14 26.98 -1.49
CA GLY A 72 -4.54 27.23 -0.09
C GLY A 72 -4.82 25.98 0.74
N GLN A 73 -4.36 24.82 0.31
CA GLN A 73 -4.44 23.58 1.09
C GLN A 73 -3.65 23.71 2.39
N GLN A 74 -4.32 23.48 3.51
CA GLN A 74 -3.75 23.66 4.84
C GLN A 74 -3.30 22.34 5.48
N ARG A 75 -3.93 21.24 5.11
CA ARG A 75 -3.64 19.88 5.61
C ARG A 75 -3.51 18.90 4.43
N GLY A 76 -2.70 17.89 4.62
CA GLY A 76 -2.54 16.82 3.63
C GLY A 76 -3.80 15.98 3.48
N VAL A 77 -3.96 15.40 2.30
CA VAL A 77 -4.96 14.36 2.03
C VAL A 77 -4.22 13.02 2.05
N PRO A 78 -4.75 11.99 2.73
CA PRO A 78 -4.12 10.67 2.72
C PRO A 78 -3.96 10.16 1.29
N THR A 79 -2.76 9.67 0.94
CA THR A 79 -2.43 9.22 -0.42
C THR A 79 -3.38 8.13 -0.92
N GLY A 80 -3.88 7.28 -0.01
CA GLY A 80 -4.76 6.15 -0.35
C GLY A 80 -6.24 6.48 -0.48
N VAL A 81 -6.69 7.74 -0.31
CA VAL A 81 -8.12 8.09 -0.35
C VAL A 81 -8.80 7.65 -1.64
N GLN A 82 -8.12 7.83 -2.78
CA GLN A 82 -8.66 7.45 -4.09
C GLN A 82 -8.75 5.92 -4.26
N SER A 83 -8.00 5.16 -3.49
CA SER A 83 -7.99 3.70 -3.54
C SER A 83 -8.99 3.04 -2.62
N LEU A 84 -9.57 3.76 -1.65
CA LEU A 84 -10.48 3.18 -0.65
C LEU A 84 -11.69 2.48 -1.29
N VAL A 85 -12.34 3.14 -2.25
CA VAL A 85 -13.51 2.56 -2.95
C VAL A 85 -13.11 1.37 -3.82
N PRO A 86 -12.08 1.46 -4.69
CA PRO A 86 -11.59 0.30 -5.45
C PRO A 86 -11.16 -0.87 -4.57
N LEU A 87 -10.49 -0.64 -3.44
CA LEU A 87 -10.09 -1.71 -2.51
C LEU A 87 -11.29 -2.38 -1.86
N ARG A 88 -12.30 -1.60 -1.45
CA ARG A 88 -13.53 -2.17 -0.91
C ARG A 88 -14.27 -3.02 -1.94
N VAL A 89 -14.39 -2.53 -3.17
CA VAL A 89 -15.02 -3.28 -4.27
C VAL A 89 -14.25 -4.57 -4.54
N TRP A 90 -12.91 -4.52 -4.51
CA TRP A 90 -12.07 -5.70 -4.69
C TRP A 90 -12.28 -6.72 -3.55
N ALA A 91 -12.22 -6.28 -2.30
CA ALA A 91 -12.46 -7.15 -1.15
C ALA A 91 -13.84 -7.80 -1.19
N THR A 92 -14.90 -7.01 -1.42
CA THR A 92 -16.28 -7.53 -1.52
C THR A 92 -16.42 -8.54 -2.68
N PHE A 93 -15.74 -8.31 -3.79
CA PHE A 93 -15.73 -9.26 -4.89
C PHE A 93 -15.06 -10.58 -4.52
N ASP A 94 -13.90 -10.53 -3.85
CA ASP A 94 -13.18 -11.72 -3.39
C ASP A 94 -14.00 -12.53 -2.37
N ASP A 95 -14.70 -11.83 -1.45
CA ASP A 95 -15.61 -12.46 -0.49
C ASP A 95 -16.76 -13.19 -1.21
N ASN A 96 -17.43 -12.49 -2.14
CA ASN A 96 -18.54 -13.06 -2.91
C ASN A 96 -18.10 -14.24 -3.79
N GLU A 97 -16.91 -14.18 -4.41
CA GLU A 97 -16.38 -15.28 -5.21
C GLU A 97 -16.02 -16.48 -4.33
N SER A 98 -15.50 -16.25 -3.14
CA SER A 98 -15.21 -17.30 -2.16
C SER A 98 -16.49 -17.97 -1.64
N GLU A 99 -17.53 -17.18 -1.32
CA GLU A 99 -18.84 -17.71 -0.93
C GLU A 99 -19.51 -18.50 -2.06
N LYS A 100 -19.42 -17.99 -3.29
CA LYS A 100 -19.94 -18.69 -4.48
C LYS A 100 -19.21 -20.00 -4.69
N ALA A 101 -17.88 -20.02 -4.60
CA ALA A 101 -17.09 -21.24 -4.73
C ALA A 101 -17.42 -22.25 -3.62
N ALA A 102 -17.56 -21.80 -2.37
CA ALA A 102 -17.96 -22.64 -1.24
C ALA A 102 -19.38 -23.20 -1.40
N SER A 103 -20.33 -22.37 -1.83
CA SER A 103 -21.71 -22.79 -2.10
C SER A 103 -21.77 -23.80 -3.24
N GLN A 104 -21.04 -23.58 -4.34
CA GLN A 104 -21.01 -24.53 -5.46
C GLN A 104 -20.32 -25.84 -5.10
N ALA A 105 -19.29 -25.80 -4.24
CA ALA A 105 -18.66 -27.02 -3.73
C ALA A 105 -19.60 -27.83 -2.83
N GLY A 106 -20.55 -27.17 -2.14
CA GLY A 106 -21.55 -27.80 -1.28
C GLY A 106 -22.75 -28.37 -2.05
N TYR A 107 -23.07 -27.84 -3.25
CA TYR A 107 -24.20 -28.28 -4.05
C TYR A 107 -23.71 -29.16 -5.21
N LEU A 108 -23.77 -30.48 -5.02
CA LEU A 108 -23.43 -31.43 -6.09
C LEU A 108 -24.54 -31.56 -7.15
N MET A 109 -25.79 -31.45 -6.72
CA MET A 109 -26.94 -31.60 -7.60
C MET A 109 -28.18 -30.90 -7.08
N MET A 110 -29.07 -30.50 -7.99
CA MET A 110 -30.40 -30.04 -7.67
C MET A 110 -31.41 -31.07 -8.23
N VAL A 111 -32.26 -31.57 -7.38
CA VAL A 111 -33.36 -32.47 -7.79
C VAL A 111 -34.57 -31.59 -8.05
N ARG A 112 -35.02 -31.60 -9.30
CA ARG A 112 -36.24 -30.89 -9.72
C ARG A 112 -37.38 -31.92 -9.75
N ARG A 113 -38.39 -31.72 -8.93
CA ARG A 113 -39.63 -32.46 -9.01
C ARG A 113 -40.61 -31.76 -9.91
N ALA A 114 -41.16 -32.46 -10.87
CA ALA A 114 -42.29 -31.92 -11.62
C ALA A 114 -43.50 -31.79 -10.68
N THR A 115 -44.15 -30.64 -10.69
CA THR A 115 -45.41 -30.48 -9.94
C THR A 115 -46.44 -31.36 -10.63
N PRO A 116 -47.02 -32.34 -9.95
CA PRO A 116 -47.98 -33.23 -10.56
C PRO A 116 -49.16 -32.41 -11.11
N SER A 117 -49.63 -32.76 -12.30
CA SER A 117 -50.79 -32.07 -12.89
C SER A 117 -52.02 -32.36 -12.03
N ALA A 118 -53.03 -31.46 -12.10
CA ALA A 118 -54.28 -31.63 -11.35
C ALA A 118 -54.94 -33.01 -11.57
N GLU A 119 -54.82 -33.51 -12.81
CA GLU A 119 -55.31 -34.84 -13.21
C GLU A 119 -54.55 -36.00 -12.51
N GLN A 120 -53.24 -35.89 -12.38
CA GLN A 120 -52.42 -36.88 -11.67
C GLN A 120 -52.69 -36.87 -10.17
N LEU A 121 -52.96 -35.71 -9.59
CA LEU A 121 -53.37 -35.58 -8.18
C LEU A 121 -54.76 -36.21 -7.93
N GLU A 122 -55.71 -36.00 -8.88
CA GLU A 122 -57.03 -36.65 -8.78
C GLU A 122 -56.96 -38.17 -8.97
N GLN A 123 -56.15 -38.66 -9.89
CA GLN A 123 -55.90 -40.08 -10.07
C GLN A 123 -55.29 -40.72 -8.84
N LYS A 124 -54.27 -40.06 -8.27
CA LYS A 124 -53.60 -40.55 -7.04
C LYS A 124 -54.55 -40.49 -5.82
N ALA A 125 -55.37 -39.45 -5.72
CA ALA A 125 -56.40 -39.34 -4.68
C ALA A 125 -57.49 -40.41 -4.82
N ASN A 126 -57.88 -40.77 -6.05
CA ASN A 126 -58.82 -41.81 -6.33
C ASN A 126 -58.27 -43.21 -6.02
N LEU A 127 -57.01 -43.47 -6.35
CA LEU A 127 -56.31 -44.73 -5.96
C LEU A 127 -56.21 -44.89 -4.47
N LEU A 128 -55.85 -43.83 -3.76
CA LEU A 128 -55.82 -43.84 -2.28
C LEU A 128 -57.20 -44.01 -1.65
N ARG A 129 -58.26 -43.48 -2.28
CA ARG A 129 -59.63 -43.70 -1.86
C ARG A 129 -60.07 -45.14 -2.09
N GLU A 130 -59.66 -45.79 -3.16
CA GLU A 130 -59.94 -47.21 -3.44
C GLU A 130 -59.14 -48.12 -2.49
N GLU A 131 -57.92 -47.80 -2.20
CA GLU A 131 -57.08 -48.56 -1.25
C GLU A 131 -57.62 -48.47 0.20
N ASN A 132 -58.09 -47.33 0.59
CA ASN A 132 -58.74 -47.10 1.90
C ASN A 132 -60.16 -47.74 1.95
N ARG A 133 -60.80 -47.90 0.85
CA ARG A 133 -62.11 -48.60 0.77
C ARG A 133 -61.98 -50.11 0.95
N ASN A 134 -60.83 -50.68 0.55
CA ASN A 134 -60.51 -52.09 0.73
C ASN A 134 -59.93 -52.42 2.11
N LYS A 135 -59.46 -51.47 2.84
CA LYS A 135 -59.04 -51.63 4.25
C LYS A 135 -60.20 -51.19 5.14
N ASN A 136 -61.13 -52.14 5.45
CA ASN A 136 -62.14 -51.98 6.48
C ASN A 136 -61.49 -51.71 7.84
N SER A 137 -61.24 -50.49 8.18
CA SER A 137 -61.15 -50.03 9.57
C SER A 137 -61.11 -48.51 9.66
N VAL A 138 -62.15 -47.99 10.20
CA VAL A 138 -62.34 -46.75 10.95
C VAL A 138 -61.05 -46.08 11.38
N THR A 139 -60.83 -44.89 10.86
CA THR A 139 -60.72 -43.65 11.66
C THR A 139 -60.43 -42.48 10.69
N SER A 140 -61.30 -41.51 10.73
CA SER A 140 -61.10 -40.22 10.12
C SER A 140 -59.87 -39.57 10.75
N THR A 141 -58.78 -39.58 10.06
CA THR A 141 -57.65 -38.70 10.34
C THR A 141 -57.50 -37.83 9.11
N ASP A 142 -57.59 -36.53 9.28
CA ASP A 142 -57.24 -35.52 8.31
C ASP A 142 -55.89 -35.92 7.66
N VAL A 143 -55.92 -36.24 6.40
CA VAL A 143 -54.70 -36.42 5.63
C VAL A 143 -54.11 -35.01 5.45
N ASP A 144 -53.15 -34.76 6.29
CA ASP A 144 -52.36 -33.53 6.20
C ASP A 144 -51.60 -33.55 4.88
N VAL A 145 -52.13 -32.82 3.90
CA VAL A 145 -51.59 -32.73 2.50
C VAL A 145 -50.19 -32.13 2.50
N ASN A 146 -49.71 -31.65 3.66
CA ASN A 146 -48.39 -31.04 3.87
C ASN A 146 -47.30 -32.04 4.31
N GLN A 147 -47.62 -33.31 4.53
CA GLN A 147 -46.60 -34.35 4.73
C GLN A 147 -46.03 -34.88 3.43
N TYR A 148 -45.60 -33.99 2.53
CA TYR A 148 -44.53 -34.37 1.65
C TYR A 148 -43.26 -34.42 2.48
N ASN A 149 -42.93 -35.59 2.99
CA ASN A 149 -41.60 -35.90 3.46
C ASN A 149 -40.66 -35.63 2.28
N VAL A 150 -40.06 -34.46 2.26
CA VAL A 150 -38.84 -34.23 1.52
C VAL A 150 -37.82 -35.14 2.20
N GLY A 151 -37.67 -36.35 1.67
CA GLY A 151 -36.67 -37.28 2.18
C GLY A 151 -35.35 -36.53 2.26
N GLU A 152 -34.71 -36.51 3.42
CA GLU A 152 -33.35 -36.01 3.52
C GLU A 152 -32.51 -36.79 2.51
N ILE A 153 -32.05 -36.09 1.48
CA ILE A 153 -31.13 -36.64 0.49
C ILE A 153 -29.76 -36.61 1.16
N SER A 154 -29.36 -37.76 1.75
CA SER A 154 -28.01 -37.92 2.30
C SER A 154 -27.02 -38.02 1.15
N LEU A 155 -26.22 -36.98 0.94
CA LEU A 155 -25.13 -36.91 -0.05
C LEU A 155 -23.87 -37.54 0.56
N GLU A 156 -23.85 -38.84 0.76
CA GLU A 156 -22.62 -39.56 1.10
C GLU A 156 -21.80 -39.81 -0.21
N PRO A 157 -20.48 -39.70 -0.17
CA PRO A 157 -19.63 -40.01 -1.33
C PRO A 157 -19.85 -41.47 -1.78
N ASN A 158 -20.02 -41.67 -3.08
CA ASN A 158 -20.27 -43.01 -3.70
C ASN A 158 -21.63 -43.65 -3.46
N THR A 159 -22.65 -42.92 -3.02
CA THR A 159 -24.02 -43.43 -2.98
C THR A 159 -24.72 -43.22 -4.30
N VAL A 160 -25.36 -44.27 -4.81
CA VAL A 160 -26.25 -44.25 -5.99
C VAL A 160 -27.66 -44.03 -5.47
N GLN A 161 -28.24 -42.89 -5.80
CA GLN A 161 -29.62 -42.59 -5.43
C GLN A 161 -30.53 -42.89 -6.65
N VAL A 162 -31.55 -43.67 -6.45
CA VAL A 162 -32.56 -43.93 -7.46
C VAL A 162 -33.58 -42.79 -7.45
N LEU A 163 -33.76 -42.13 -8.59
CA LEU A 163 -34.70 -41.04 -8.79
C LEU A 163 -36.09 -41.59 -9.04
N GLY A 164 -37.13 -40.91 -8.60
CA GLY A 164 -38.50 -41.19 -8.96
C GLY A 164 -38.80 -40.85 -10.43
N ASP A 165 -39.89 -41.41 -10.98
CA ASP A 165 -40.28 -41.26 -12.37
C ASP A 165 -40.51 -39.77 -12.82
N ASP A 166 -40.74 -38.86 -11.87
CA ASP A 166 -41.00 -37.45 -12.10
C ASP A 166 -39.84 -36.52 -11.60
N GLU A 167 -38.68 -37.09 -11.33
CA GLU A 167 -37.53 -36.32 -10.82
C GLU A 167 -36.45 -36.19 -11.89
N ASP A 168 -36.02 -34.97 -12.11
CA ASP A 168 -34.89 -34.62 -12.97
C ASP A 168 -33.74 -34.03 -12.15
N VAL A 169 -32.53 -34.45 -12.48
CA VAL A 169 -31.32 -34.00 -11.79
C VAL A 169 -30.52 -33.08 -12.66
N THR A 170 -30.35 -31.85 -12.15
CA THR A 170 -29.46 -30.90 -12.76
C THR A 170 -28.21 -30.77 -11.89
N PHE A 171 -27.06 -31.13 -12.43
CA PHE A 171 -25.79 -30.89 -11.76
C PHE A 171 -25.49 -29.40 -11.74
N ALA A 172 -25.00 -28.91 -10.61
CA ALA A 172 -24.54 -27.53 -10.53
C ALA A 172 -23.43 -27.29 -11.57
N PRO A 173 -23.51 -26.21 -12.37
CA PRO A 173 -22.45 -25.91 -13.34
C PRO A 173 -21.12 -25.73 -12.58
N SER A 174 -20.04 -26.26 -13.15
CA SER A 174 -18.72 -26.10 -12.58
C SER A 174 -18.37 -24.61 -12.46
N TYR A 175 -17.69 -24.25 -11.39
CA TYR A 175 -17.23 -22.88 -11.17
C TYR A 175 -16.35 -22.41 -12.33
N ASP A 176 -16.77 -21.35 -13.05
CA ASP A 176 -15.99 -20.69 -14.08
C ASP A 176 -15.42 -19.37 -13.53
N SER A 177 -14.13 -19.40 -13.18
CA SER A 177 -13.40 -18.23 -12.67
C SER A 177 -12.94 -17.25 -13.73
N ARG A 178 -13.10 -17.55 -15.02
CA ARG A 178 -12.49 -16.76 -16.13
C ARG A 178 -12.88 -15.29 -16.13
N GLY A 179 -14.13 -14.97 -15.79
CA GLY A 179 -14.59 -13.58 -15.64
C GLY A 179 -14.07 -12.89 -14.37
N GLY A 180 -13.87 -13.65 -13.31
CA GLY A 180 -13.40 -13.18 -12.01
C GLY A 180 -11.97 -12.65 -12.06
N ASP A 181 -11.07 -13.37 -12.73
CA ASP A 181 -9.65 -12.99 -12.79
C ASP A 181 -9.43 -11.64 -13.49
N SER A 182 -10.16 -11.39 -14.58
CA SER A 182 -10.07 -10.11 -15.29
C SER A 182 -10.62 -8.95 -14.46
N PHE A 183 -11.72 -9.17 -13.73
CA PHE A 183 -12.29 -8.17 -12.83
C PHE A 183 -11.35 -7.88 -11.67
N ARG A 184 -10.82 -8.91 -11.01
CA ARG A 184 -9.85 -8.81 -9.91
C ARG A 184 -8.62 -8.02 -10.35
N TYR A 185 -8.06 -8.33 -11.51
CA TYR A 185 -6.92 -7.62 -12.08
C TYR A 185 -7.22 -6.14 -12.33
N ASN A 186 -8.37 -5.83 -12.96
CA ASN A 186 -8.77 -4.45 -13.25
C ASN A 186 -9.08 -3.65 -11.95
N ALA A 187 -9.70 -4.27 -10.97
CA ALA A 187 -9.93 -3.64 -9.66
C ALA A 187 -8.61 -3.34 -8.94
N GLY A 188 -7.67 -4.29 -8.97
CA GLY A 188 -6.32 -4.11 -8.45
C GLY A 188 -5.53 -3.01 -9.16
N LEU A 189 -5.64 -2.88 -10.49
CA LEU A 189 -5.04 -1.78 -11.24
C LEU A 189 -5.58 -0.40 -10.83
N ARG A 190 -6.89 -0.29 -10.61
CA ARG A 190 -7.50 0.97 -10.12
C ARG A 190 -7.04 1.30 -8.71
N ALA A 191 -6.98 0.30 -7.83
CA ALA A 191 -6.52 0.48 -6.46
C ALA A 191 -5.04 0.90 -6.41
N SER A 192 -4.17 0.23 -7.16
CA SER A 192 -2.74 0.55 -7.22
C SER A 192 -2.47 1.94 -7.81
N SER A 193 -3.22 2.32 -8.86
CA SER A 193 -3.13 3.66 -9.45
C SER A 193 -3.48 4.76 -8.45
N GLY A 194 -4.52 4.55 -7.62
CA GLY A 194 -4.90 5.50 -6.58
C GLY A 194 -3.88 5.61 -5.44
N LEU A 195 -3.12 4.54 -5.15
CA LEU A 195 -1.99 4.54 -4.21
C LEU A 195 -0.73 5.16 -4.81
N GLY A 196 -0.67 5.29 -6.13
CA GLY A 196 0.52 5.76 -6.85
C GLY A 196 1.66 4.74 -6.87
N VAL A 197 1.34 3.45 -6.84
CA VAL A 197 2.26 2.31 -6.95
C VAL A 197 1.87 1.42 -8.13
N SER A 198 2.79 0.59 -8.61
CA SER A 198 2.45 -0.38 -9.65
C SER A 198 1.63 -1.55 -9.09
N TYR A 199 0.83 -2.21 -9.93
CA TYR A 199 0.04 -3.38 -9.54
C TYR A 199 0.93 -4.47 -8.90
N ALA A 200 2.06 -4.76 -9.53
CA ALA A 200 3.00 -5.76 -9.05
C ALA A 200 3.61 -5.42 -7.68
N GLN A 201 3.86 -4.14 -7.40
CA GLN A 201 4.32 -3.71 -6.07
C GLN A 201 3.23 -3.86 -5.00
N MET A 202 1.97 -3.57 -5.35
CA MET A 202 0.86 -3.68 -4.41
C MET A 202 0.51 -5.14 -4.09
N THR A 203 0.51 -6.01 -5.10
CA THR A 203 0.05 -7.40 -4.97
C THR A 203 1.18 -8.41 -4.76
N GLY A 204 2.43 -8.05 -5.11
CA GLY A 204 3.55 -9.00 -5.17
C GLY A 204 3.51 -9.94 -6.37
N ASP A 205 2.55 -9.78 -7.28
CA ASP A 205 2.42 -10.61 -8.48
C ASP A 205 3.28 -10.06 -9.62
N TRP A 206 4.41 -10.71 -9.86
CA TRP A 206 5.36 -10.41 -10.93
C TRP A 206 5.20 -11.33 -12.16
N SER A 207 4.23 -12.25 -12.15
CA SER A 207 4.09 -13.29 -13.15
C SER A 207 3.87 -12.76 -14.58
N LYS A 208 3.20 -11.62 -14.72
CA LYS A 208 2.88 -10.98 -16.01
C LYS A 208 3.86 -9.88 -16.42
N THR A 209 4.95 -9.69 -15.66
CA THR A 209 5.93 -8.64 -15.93
C THR A 209 7.15 -9.21 -16.65
N ASN A 210 7.58 -8.51 -17.70
CA ASN A 210 8.86 -8.81 -18.33
C ASN A 210 9.92 -7.83 -17.81
N ASP A 211 11.19 -8.18 -17.95
CA ASP A 211 12.33 -7.43 -17.47
C ASP A 211 12.34 -5.93 -17.88
N ARG A 212 11.95 -5.63 -19.11
CA ARG A 212 11.88 -4.23 -19.60
C ARG A 212 10.79 -3.42 -18.91
N VAL A 213 9.62 -4.03 -18.70
CA VAL A 213 8.49 -3.39 -18.00
C VAL A 213 8.83 -3.18 -16.54
N LEU A 214 9.46 -4.18 -15.89
CA LEU A 214 9.93 -4.09 -14.52
C LEU A 214 10.92 -2.93 -14.34
N ARG A 215 11.91 -2.82 -15.24
CA ARG A 215 12.90 -1.74 -15.22
C ARG A 215 12.24 -0.37 -15.41
N PHE A 216 11.33 -0.24 -16.35
CA PHE A 216 10.59 1.01 -16.58
C PHE A 216 9.78 1.40 -15.36
N ALA A 217 9.00 0.47 -14.79
CA ALA A 217 8.20 0.71 -13.59
C ALA A 217 9.08 1.13 -12.41
N ALA A 218 10.15 0.37 -12.11
CA ALA A 218 11.08 0.70 -11.03
C ALA A 218 11.72 2.09 -11.21
N ASN A 219 12.14 2.46 -12.41
CA ASN A 219 12.73 3.77 -12.67
C ASN A 219 11.71 4.91 -12.52
N ASN A 220 10.47 4.69 -12.95
CA ASN A 220 9.40 5.67 -12.76
C ASN A 220 9.08 5.88 -11.28
N ASP A 221 8.97 4.82 -10.50
CA ASP A 221 8.71 4.87 -9.07
C ASP A 221 9.85 5.56 -8.31
N ARG A 222 11.10 5.22 -8.64
CA ARG A 222 12.30 5.87 -8.11
C ARG A 222 12.29 7.38 -8.39
N ARG A 223 11.88 7.79 -9.59
CA ARG A 223 11.76 9.20 -9.96
C ARG A 223 10.73 9.93 -9.10
N ILE A 224 9.56 9.33 -8.90
CA ILE A 224 8.49 9.90 -8.07
C ILE A 224 8.95 10.02 -6.61
N ILE A 225 9.57 8.97 -6.07
CA ILE A 225 10.09 8.98 -4.70
C ILE A 225 11.18 10.05 -4.54
N LYS A 226 12.12 10.14 -5.49
CA LYS A 226 13.18 11.16 -5.49
C LYS A 226 12.62 12.59 -5.51
N GLN A 227 11.58 12.83 -6.32
CA GLN A 227 10.89 14.11 -6.34
C GLN A 227 10.21 14.43 -5.01
N ARG A 228 9.48 13.48 -4.42
CA ARG A 228 8.82 13.66 -3.11
C ARG A 228 9.82 13.93 -2.00
N LEU A 229 10.93 13.19 -1.99
CA LEU A 229 12.03 13.40 -1.04
C LEU A 229 12.62 14.80 -1.17
N ALA A 230 13.01 15.20 -2.38
CA ALA A 230 13.71 16.48 -2.62
C ALA A 230 12.80 17.70 -2.40
N LEU A 231 11.52 17.62 -2.78
CA LEU A 231 10.62 18.77 -2.73
C LEU A 231 9.87 18.91 -1.39
N PHE A 232 9.61 17.80 -0.69
CA PHE A 232 8.76 17.82 0.50
C PHE A 232 9.45 17.27 1.75
N THR A 233 9.97 16.04 1.73
CA THR A 233 10.47 15.40 2.96
C THR A 233 11.73 16.08 3.48
N ILE A 234 12.71 16.31 2.63
CA ILE A 234 13.96 16.96 3.02
C ILE A 234 13.72 18.39 3.54
N PRO A 235 13.02 19.29 2.80
CA PRO A 235 12.82 20.65 3.27
C PRO A 235 11.92 20.77 4.51
N GLN A 236 10.90 19.94 4.61
CA GLN A 236 9.91 20.05 5.69
C GLN A 236 10.34 19.30 6.95
N VAL A 237 10.84 18.07 6.82
CA VAL A 237 11.15 17.19 7.96
C VAL A 237 12.63 17.23 8.30
N CYS A 238 13.49 16.81 7.37
CA CYS A 238 14.91 16.62 7.64
C CYS A 238 15.60 17.94 8.05
N GLN A 239 15.33 19.01 7.33
CA GLN A 239 15.87 20.34 7.64
C GLN A 239 15.33 20.89 8.98
N GLY A 240 14.09 20.57 9.33
CA GLY A 240 13.48 20.94 10.61
C GLY A 240 14.20 20.27 11.78
N ILE A 241 14.34 18.95 11.71
CA ILE A 241 15.03 18.15 12.73
C ILE A 241 16.50 18.57 12.85
N TRP A 242 17.19 18.77 11.74
CA TRP A 242 18.57 19.22 11.71
C TRP A 242 18.77 20.56 12.42
N LYS A 243 17.88 21.53 12.16
CA LYS A 243 17.89 22.81 12.85
C LYS A 243 17.80 22.65 14.36
N TRP A 244 16.85 21.86 14.83
CA TRP A 244 16.68 21.62 16.28
C TRP A 244 17.89 20.91 16.89
N LEU A 245 18.44 19.91 16.19
CA LEU A 245 19.61 19.17 16.63
C LEU A 245 20.83 20.07 16.80
N ILE A 246 21.12 20.91 15.80
CA ILE A 246 22.28 21.83 15.85
C ILE A 246 22.07 22.95 16.91
N ASP A 247 20.86 23.50 16.98
CA ASP A 247 20.55 24.51 18.01
C ASP A 247 20.73 23.92 19.42
N ALA A 248 20.25 22.71 19.67
CA ALA A 248 20.43 22.02 20.95
C ALA A 248 21.89 21.70 21.23
N ALA A 249 22.64 21.18 20.24
CA ALA A 249 24.05 20.84 20.40
C ALA A 249 24.93 22.08 20.71
N VAL A 250 24.57 23.24 20.14
CA VAL A 250 25.24 24.49 20.45
C VAL A 250 24.88 25.01 21.86
N LEU A 251 23.63 24.87 22.29
CA LEU A 251 23.17 25.27 23.63
C LEU A 251 23.80 24.38 24.69
N ASP A 252 23.93 23.09 24.49
CA ASP A 252 24.59 22.13 25.38
C ASP A 252 26.13 22.27 25.39
N GLY A 253 26.68 23.09 24.49
CA GLY A 253 28.13 23.26 24.37
C GLY A 253 28.91 22.11 23.76
N LEU A 254 28.18 21.15 23.13
CA LEU A 254 28.80 20.07 22.35
C LEU A 254 29.52 20.62 21.11
N ILE A 255 28.94 21.65 20.51
CA ILE A 255 29.55 22.39 19.41
C ILE A 255 29.98 23.77 19.92
N LYS A 256 31.28 23.96 20.09
CA LYS A 256 31.85 25.20 20.57
C LYS A 256 32.08 26.18 19.43
N VAL A 257 31.12 27.07 19.21
CA VAL A 257 31.17 28.10 18.17
C VAL A 257 30.81 29.45 18.77
N THR A 258 31.66 30.43 18.55
CA THR A 258 31.49 31.78 19.14
C THR A 258 30.59 32.69 18.31
N ASP A 259 30.47 32.40 17.00
CA ASP A 259 29.73 33.24 16.01
C ASP A 259 28.39 32.62 15.54
N TYR A 260 27.87 31.63 16.24
CA TYR A 260 26.67 30.87 15.86
C TYR A 260 25.46 31.79 15.62
N ARG A 261 25.18 32.70 16.56
CA ARG A 261 24.03 33.61 16.41
C ARG A 261 24.11 34.48 15.17
N ARG A 262 25.33 34.92 14.78
CA ARG A 262 25.55 35.78 13.63
C ARG A 262 25.53 35.02 12.32
N ASN A 263 26.05 33.81 12.32
CA ASN A 263 26.26 32.98 11.10
C ASN A 263 25.48 31.67 11.12
N ARG A 264 24.34 31.60 11.83
CA ARG A 264 23.53 30.39 12.01
C ARG A 264 23.26 29.65 10.69
N ARG A 265 22.95 30.37 9.59
CA ARG A 265 22.70 29.77 8.28
C ARG A 265 23.90 28.96 7.73
N LYS A 266 25.13 29.35 8.04
CA LYS A 266 26.33 28.63 7.62
C LYS A 266 26.45 27.27 8.28
N TYR A 267 26.12 27.19 9.57
CA TYR A 267 26.20 25.97 10.38
C TYR A 267 25.02 25.00 10.16
N LEU A 268 23.92 25.50 9.61
CA LEU A 268 22.75 24.69 9.29
C LEU A 268 22.83 24.09 7.86
N ARG A 269 23.86 24.38 7.09
CA ARG A 269 24.05 23.76 5.78
C ARG A 269 24.39 22.29 5.95
N CYS A 270 23.65 21.44 5.29
CA CYS A 270 23.90 20.01 5.19
C CYS A 270 23.44 19.48 3.85
N ASP A 271 24.10 18.46 3.37
CA ASP A 271 23.72 17.71 2.18
C ASP A 271 23.01 16.43 2.62
N TRP A 272 21.83 16.20 2.08
CA TRP A 272 21.04 15.01 2.35
C TRP A 272 21.26 13.99 1.24
N ILE A 273 21.86 12.86 1.60
CA ILE A 273 22.14 11.77 0.67
C ILE A 273 21.17 10.64 0.99
N PRO A 274 20.15 10.39 0.15
CA PRO A 274 19.23 9.28 0.35
C PRO A 274 19.96 7.96 0.09
N GLU A 275 19.43 6.87 0.64
CA GLU A 275 19.93 5.53 0.39
C GLU A 275 19.98 5.23 -1.11
N ALA A 276 21.06 4.56 -1.53
CA ALA A 276 21.26 4.18 -2.92
C ALA A 276 20.30 3.06 -3.33
N TRP A 277 19.77 3.17 -4.55
CA TRP A 277 18.93 2.12 -5.12
C TRP A 277 19.81 0.95 -5.61
N ALA A 278 19.36 -0.26 -5.32
CA ALA A 278 19.98 -1.45 -5.87
C ALA A 278 19.92 -1.44 -7.41
N TYR A 279 20.99 -1.93 -8.05
CA TYR A 279 21.02 -2.09 -9.49
C TYR A 279 20.07 -3.20 -9.93
N ILE A 280 19.34 -2.97 -11.01
CA ILE A 280 18.49 -4.00 -11.64
C ILE A 280 19.39 -4.94 -12.48
N HIS A 281 20.31 -4.36 -13.25
CA HIS A 281 21.32 -5.07 -14.02
C HIS A 281 22.72 -4.55 -13.66
N PRO A 282 23.39 -5.12 -12.65
CA PRO A 282 24.61 -4.55 -12.09
C PRO A 282 25.69 -4.24 -13.13
N VAL A 283 25.90 -5.13 -14.08
CA VAL A 283 26.96 -4.96 -15.11
C VAL A 283 26.63 -3.80 -16.06
N GLN A 284 25.41 -3.78 -16.62
CA GLN A 284 24.99 -2.76 -17.58
C GLN A 284 24.85 -1.40 -16.93
N ASP A 285 24.33 -1.34 -15.71
CA ASP A 285 24.16 -0.10 -14.97
C ASP A 285 25.50 0.52 -14.60
N VAL A 286 26.50 -0.29 -14.19
CA VAL A 286 27.87 0.18 -13.92
C VAL A 286 28.56 0.61 -15.21
N GLN A 287 28.45 -0.13 -16.31
CA GLN A 287 29.00 0.28 -17.62
C GLN A 287 28.41 1.60 -18.08
N SER A 288 27.10 1.79 -17.97
CA SER A 288 26.44 3.05 -18.31
C SER A 288 27.00 4.21 -17.48
N LYS A 289 27.19 4.05 -16.18
CA LYS A 289 27.77 5.06 -15.30
C LYS A 289 29.24 5.40 -15.64
N ILE A 290 30.04 4.39 -15.99
CA ILE A 290 31.41 4.60 -16.45
C ILE A 290 31.42 5.43 -17.72
N LEU A 291 30.58 5.09 -18.72
CA LEU A 291 30.47 5.84 -19.96
C LEU A 291 30.00 7.30 -19.74
N LEU A 292 29.05 7.51 -18.85
CA LEU A 292 28.60 8.87 -18.52
C LEU A 292 29.70 9.72 -17.89
N LYS A 293 30.51 9.10 -17.01
CA LYS A 293 31.66 9.76 -16.37
C LYS A 293 32.78 10.05 -17.40
N ASP A 294 33.11 9.08 -18.22
CA ASP A 294 34.23 9.19 -19.17
C ASP A 294 33.91 10.22 -20.30
N ASN A 295 32.64 10.37 -20.63
CA ASN A 295 32.17 11.43 -21.55
C ASN A 295 31.88 12.79 -20.87
N GLY A 296 32.12 12.93 -19.57
CA GLY A 296 31.98 14.19 -18.86
C GLY A 296 30.54 14.62 -18.54
N TYR A 297 29.53 13.75 -18.71
CA TYR A 297 28.14 14.05 -18.37
C TYR A 297 27.88 14.08 -16.88
N ILE A 298 28.62 13.28 -16.10
CA ILE A 298 28.52 13.20 -14.64
C ILE A 298 29.91 13.14 -14.04
N ASP A 299 30.14 13.86 -12.95
CA ASP A 299 31.38 13.81 -12.20
C ASP A 299 31.42 12.59 -11.24
N LYS A 300 32.64 12.19 -10.85
CA LYS A 300 32.85 11.06 -9.93
C LYS A 300 32.18 11.29 -8.58
N ASP A 301 32.25 12.51 -8.07
CA ASP A 301 31.73 12.85 -6.75
C ASP A 301 30.22 12.70 -6.67
N THR A 302 29.51 13.12 -7.73
CA THR A 302 28.05 12.92 -7.85
C THR A 302 27.70 11.44 -7.92
N GLN A 303 28.45 10.63 -8.67
CA GLN A 303 28.23 9.18 -8.72
C GLN A 303 28.42 8.51 -7.35
N VAL A 304 29.47 8.91 -6.63
CA VAL A 304 29.75 8.38 -5.29
C VAL A 304 28.64 8.75 -4.32
N ARG A 305 28.12 9.98 -4.38
CA ARG A 305 26.98 10.42 -3.56
C ARG A 305 25.70 9.66 -3.91
N GLU A 306 25.44 9.40 -5.18
CA GLU A 306 24.31 8.57 -5.61
C GLU A 306 24.38 7.14 -5.09
N MET A 307 25.58 6.64 -4.78
CA MET A 307 25.83 5.32 -4.18
C MET A 307 25.92 5.36 -2.65
N ASN A 308 25.45 6.45 -2.03
CA ASN A 308 25.49 6.67 -0.57
C ASN A 308 26.91 6.73 0.01
N GLY A 309 27.90 7.12 -0.80
CA GLY A 309 29.29 7.29 -0.38
C GLY A 309 29.66 8.75 -0.13
N ASN A 310 30.64 8.96 0.72
CA ASN A 310 31.29 10.26 0.88
C ASN A 310 32.53 10.32 -0.03
N PRO A 311 32.58 11.21 -1.05
CA PRO A 311 33.69 11.26 -2.01
C PRO A 311 35.06 11.48 -1.33
N LEU A 312 35.12 12.39 -0.36
CA LEU A 312 36.37 12.69 0.36
C LEU A 312 36.87 11.49 1.16
N GLN A 313 35.97 10.79 1.84
CA GLN A 313 36.31 9.60 2.62
C GLN A 313 36.79 8.45 1.72
N ILE A 314 36.11 8.24 0.60
CA ILE A 314 36.49 7.21 -0.39
C ILE A 314 37.87 7.54 -0.97
N ASP A 315 38.16 8.80 -1.30
CA ASP A 315 39.47 9.18 -1.85
C ASP A 315 40.59 9.03 -0.82
N GLN A 316 40.33 9.37 0.46
CA GLN A 316 41.28 9.12 1.56
C GLN A 316 41.55 7.62 1.75
N GLN A 317 40.49 6.81 1.74
CA GLN A 317 40.63 5.34 1.84
C GLN A 317 41.40 4.76 0.66
N ARG A 318 41.11 5.20 -0.56
CA ARG A 318 41.85 4.76 -1.75
C ARG A 318 43.33 5.14 -1.69
N ALA A 319 43.63 6.37 -1.25
CA ALA A 319 45.04 6.80 -1.08
C ALA A 319 45.77 5.95 -0.04
N ALA A 320 45.10 5.64 1.09
CA ALA A 320 45.67 4.77 2.13
C ALA A 320 45.88 3.32 1.62
N ILE A 321 44.91 2.79 0.86
CA ILE A 321 45.03 1.45 0.23
C ILE A 321 46.19 1.42 -0.77
N MET A 322 46.28 2.39 -1.66
CA MET A 322 47.37 2.47 -2.64
C MET A 322 48.76 2.53 -1.97
N LYS A 323 48.87 3.31 -0.88
CA LYS A 323 50.13 3.38 -0.11
C LYS A 323 50.48 2.03 0.50
N ARG A 324 49.51 1.35 1.13
CA ARG A 324 49.70 0.03 1.72
C ARG A 324 50.08 -1.04 0.65
N GLU A 325 49.38 -1.03 -0.49
CA GLU A 325 49.65 -1.96 -1.60
C GLU A 325 51.07 -1.78 -2.15
N LYS A 326 51.52 -0.52 -2.27
CA LYS A 326 52.90 -0.21 -2.67
C LYS A 326 53.90 -0.66 -1.65
N GLU A 327 53.67 -0.51 -0.35
CA GLU A 327 54.54 -0.96 0.75
C GLU A 327 54.61 -2.48 0.80
N LEU A 328 53.53 -3.20 0.44
CA LEU A 328 53.47 -4.66 0.41
C LEU A 328 53.95 -5.29 -0.93
N GLY A 329 54.30 -4.46 -1.92
CA GLY A 329 54.67 -4.94 -3.26
C GLY A 329 53.47 -5.48 -4.07
N LEU A 330 52.24 -5.21 -3.65
CA LEU A 330 51.02 -5.63 -4.31
C LEU A 330 50.58 -4.55 -5.33
N ASP A 331 51.32 -4.42 -6.42
CA ASP A 331 51.00 -3.37 -7.43
C ASP A 331 49.96 -3.90 -8.43
N VAL A 332 48.72 -4.00 -7.95
CA VAL A 332 47.57 -4.51 -8.73
C VAL A 332 47.27 -3.64 -9.97
N ILE A 333 47.67 -2.37 -9.96
CA ILE A 333 47.48 -1.46 -11.09
C ILE A 333 48.38 -1.82 -12.27
N SER A 334 49.59 -2.28 -12.02
CA SER A 334 50.50 -2.78 -13.07
C SER A 334 49.93 -4.05 -13.71
N LEU A 335 49.42 -4.99 -12.91
CA LEU A 335 48.82 -6.22 -13.39
C LEU A 335 47.54 -5.99 -14.23
N MET A 336 46.67 -5.03 -13.85
CA MET A 336 45.47 -4.68 -14.62
C MET A 336 45.78 -3.97 -15.93
N ASN A 337 46.81 -3.13 -15.96
CA ASN A 337 47.25 -2.47 -17.18
C ASN A 337 47.91 -3.45 -18.17
N ASP A 338 48.60 -4.47 -17.70
CA ASP A 338 49.16 -5.52 -18.54
C ASP A 338 48.10 -6.46 -19.11
N VAL A 339 47.05 -6.80 -18.34
CA VAL A 339 45.91 -7.59 -18.82
C VAL A 339 45.08 -6.79 -19.88
N ASN A 340 44.95 -5.49 -19.74
CA ASN A 340 44.26 -4.67 -20.72
C ASN A 340 45.08 -4.42 -21.99
N LYS A 341 46.40 -4.33 -21.90
CA LYS A 341 47.27 -4.28 -23.07
C LYS A 341 47.24 -5.56 -23.87
N THR A 342 47.13 -6.72 -23.21
CA THR A 342 47.04 -8.03 -23.87
C THR A 342 45.69 -8.28 -24.56
N LYS A 343 44.61 -7.60 -24.16
CA LYS A 343 43.30 -7.67 -24.82
C LYS A 343 43.16 -6.77 -26.04
N VAL A 344 44.03 -5.78 -26.22
CA VAL A 344 44.02 -4.86 -27.38
C VAL A 344 44.81 -5.40 -28.56
N ILE A 345 45.57 -6.47 -28.35
CA ILE A 345 46.44 -7.11 -29.38
C ILE A 345 45.79 -8.43 -29.91
N LYS A 346 44.57 -8.71 -29.59
CA LYS A 346 43.73 -9.74 -30.22
C LYS A 346 42.46 -9.12 -30.78
#